data_e857771bb311e72f7311196ce13c18d7
#
_entry.id   e857771bb311e72f7311196ce13c18d7
#
_cell.length_a   1.000
_cell.length_b   1.000
_cell.length_c   1.000
_cell.angle_alpha   90.00
_cell.angle_beta   90.00
_cell.angle_gamma   90.00
#
_symmetry.space_group_name_H-M   'P 1'
#
loop_
_entity.id
_entity.type
_entity.pdbx_description
1 polymer ?
#
loop_
_entity_poly.entity_id
_entity_poly.type
_entity_poly.pdbx_seq_one_letter_code
_entity_poly.pdbx_strand_id
1 'polypeptide(L)'
;LPPVVDLEKGRKNDPNYNAKWLVKFCDIVEQSFYRRCVIYTASWAYDLYLKGADPALIEYIKRRPLWLADYDGKPDNETRIWDEYSVHQFTGTGSIPGVKGNCDVNWSAGGWIERLTGCAE
;
A
#
# COMPACT_ATOMS: atom_id res chain seq x y z
N LEU A 1 13.75 2.04 -6.65
CA LEU A 1 12.54 1.88 -5.84
C LEU A 1 11.89 0.53 -6.12
N PRO A 2 11.23 -0.08 -5.16
CA PRO A 2 10.50 -1.32 -5.37
C PRO A 2 9.27 -1.10 -6.24
N PRO A 3 8.74 -2.17 -6.85
CA PRO A 3 7.46 -2.09 -7.52
C PRO A 3 6.32 -1.80 -6.53
N VAL A 4 5.28 -1.16 -7.00
CA VAL A 4 4.09 -0.82 -6.20
C VAL A 4 2.86 -1.36 -6.89
N VAL A 5 2.00 -2.02 -6.14
CA VAL A 5 0.66 -2.39 -6.60
C VAL A 5 -0.37 -1.45 -5.99
N ASP A 6 -1.24 -0.93 -6.83
CA ASP A 6 -2.33 -0.03 -6.46
C ASP A 6 -3.61 -0.85 -6.28
N LEU A 7 -4.08 -0.97 -5.04
CA LEU A 7 -5.32 -1.66 -4.72
C LEU A 7 -6.40 -0.65 -4.34
N GLU A 8 -7.16 -0.21 -5.34
CA GLU A 8 -8.29 0.71 -5.17
C GLU A 8 -9.58 0.16 -5.77
N LYS A 9 -9.52 -0.99 -6.41
CA LYS A 9 -10.66 -1.62 -7.05
C LYS A 9 -10.48 -3.13 -7.10
N GLY A 10 -11.58 -3.83 -6.93
CA GLY A 10 -11.59 -5.28 -7.00
C GLY A 10 -13.00 -5.80 -7.25
N ARG A 11 -13.17 -7.11 -7.10
CA ARG A 11 -14.48 -7.76 -7.19
C ARG A 11 -15.21 -7.58 -5.87
N LYS A 12 -16.42 -7.03 -5.92
CA LYS A 12 -17.25 -6.86 -4.72
C LYS A 12 -17.69 -8.21 -4.17
N ASN A 13 -17.74 -8.32 -2.85
CA ASN A 13 -18.19 -9.51 -2.12
C ASN A 13 -17.38 -10.78 -2.45
N ASP A 14 -16.14 -10.62 -2.86
CA ASP A 14 -15.26 -11.75 -3.17
C ASP A 14 -13.82 -11.47 -2.69
N PRO A 15 -13.61 -11.35 -1.36
CA PRO A 15 -12.31 -11.00 -0.82
C PRO A 15 -11.23 -12.04 -1.12
N ASN A 16 -11.58 -13.31 -1.19
CA ASN A 16 -10.62 -14.36 -1.54
C ASN A 16 -10.10 -14.23 -2.97
N TYR A 17 -10.97 -13.92 -3.92
CA TYR A 17 -10.54 -13.67 -5.29
C TYR A 17 -9.55 -12.50 -5.36
N ASN A 18 -9.90 -11.39 -4.71
CA ASN A 18 -9.05 -10.20 -4.69
C ASN A 18 -7.70 -10.48 -4.00
N ALA A 19 -7.72 -11.17 -2.88
CA ALA A 19 -6.51 -11.52 -2.14
C ALA A 19 -5.60 -12.47 -2.95
N LYS A 20 -6.17 -13.46 -3.61
CA LYS A 20 -5.41 -14.39 -4.48
C LYS A 20 -4.76 -13.65 -5.66
N TRP A 21 -5.50 -12.73 -6.26
CA TRP A 21 -4.98 -11.88 -7.34
C TRP A 21 -3.79 -11.04 -6.84
N LEU A 22 -3.96 -10.39 -5.70
CA LEU A 22 -2.93 -9.55 -5.10
C LEU A 22 -1.67 -10.34 -4.76
N VAL A 23 -1.82 -11.50 -4.12
CA VAL A 23 -0.71 -12.40 -3.79
C VAL A 23 0.03 -12.83 -5.06
N LYS A 24 -0.69 -13.24 -6.08
CA LYS A 24 -0.09 -13.68 -7.36
C LYS A 24 0.63 -12.52 -8.06
N PHE A 25 0.06 -11.35 -8.06
CA PHE A 25 0.70 -10.16 -8.61
C PHE A 25 2.02 -9.87 -7.89
N CYS A 26 1.98 -9.78 -6.56
CA CYS A 26 3.18 -9.52 -5.76
C CYS A 26 4.26 -10.58 -6.00
N ASP A 27 3.87 -11.84 -6.05
CA ASP A 27 4.81 -12.95 -6.25
C ASP A 27 5.54 -12.85 -7.59
N ILE A 28 4.81 -12.61 -8.68
CA ILE A 28 5.38 -12.45 -10.02
C ILE A 28 6.32 -11.24 -10.08
N VAL A 29 5.89 -10.11 -9.56
CA VAL A 29 6.66 -8.87 -9.60
C VAL A 29 7.91 -8.98 -8.73
N GLU A 30 7.81 -9.57 -7.55
CA GLU A 30 8.94 -9.77 -6.65
C GLU A 30 10.00 -10.69 -7.26
N GLN A 31 9.58 -11.73 -7.95
CA GLN A 31 10.50 -12.61 -8.67
C GLN A 31 11.21 -11.90 -9.83
N SER A 32 10.51 -10.99 -10.51
CA SER A 32 11.06 -10.24 -11.65
C SER A 32 12.02 -9.14 -11.23
N PHE A 33 11.75 -8.47 -10.12
CA PHE A 33 12.52 -7.31 -9.68
C PHE A 33 13.42 -7.58 -8.47
N TYR A 34 13.35 -8.79 -7.89
CA TYR A 34 14.12 -9.19 -6.70
C TYR A 34 13.93 -8.24 -5.51
N ARG A 35 12.72 -7.67 -5.38
CA ARG A 35 12.36 -6.75 -4.31
C ARG A 35 10.92 -7.00 -3.88
N ARG A 36 10.64 -6.75 -2.60
CA ARG A 36 9.27 -6.79 -2.10
C ARG A 36 8.42 -5.72 -2.74
N CYS A 37 7.22 -6.11 -3.16
CA CYS A 37 6.23 -5.19 -3.68
C CYS A 37 5.65 -4.34 -2.54
N VAL A 38 5.51 -3.05 -2.76
CA VAL A 38 4.78 -2.15 -1.86
C VAL A 38 3.30 -2.17 -2.24
N ILE A 39 2.43 -2.20 -1.26
CA ILE A 39 0.98 -2.15 -1.51
C ILE A 39 0.49 -0.73 -1.19
N TYR A 40 0.00 -0.04 -2.22
CA TYR A 40 -0.70 1.23 -2.08
C TYR A 40 -2.19 0.95 -1.96
N THR A 41 -2.80 1.38 -0.87
CA THR A 41 -4.23 1.23 -0.65
C THR A 41 -4.74 2.21 0.41
N ALA A 42 -6.02 2.16 0.68
CA ALA A 42 -6.68 2.91 1.74
C ALA A 42 -7.54 1.98 2.58
N SER A 43 -7.90 2.40 3.78
CA SER A 43 -8.75 1.61 4.68
C SER A 43 -10.09 1.21 4.04
N TRP A 44 -10.72 2.14 3.32
CA TRP A 44 -11.98 1.86 2.64
C TRP A 44 -11.83 0.76 1.56
N ALA A 45 -10.71 0.75 0.85
CA ALA A 45 -10.46 -0.26 -0.18
C ALA A 45 -10.17 -1.63 0.45
N TYR A 46 -9.41 -1.66 1.54
CA TYR A 46 -9.22 -2.88 2.31
C TYR A 46 -10.55 -3.44 2.79
N ASP A 47 -11.38 -2.60 3.41
CA ASP A 47 -12.67 -3.04 3.96
C ASP A 47 -13.61 -3.55 2.86
N LEU A 48 -13.58 -2.95 1.70
CA LEU A 48 -14.45 -3.31 0.58
C LEU A 48 -13.99 -4.55 -0.18
N TYR A 49 -12.69 -4.77 -0.31
CA TYR A 49 -12.13 -5.77 -1.22
C TYR A 49 -11.34 -6.91 -0.56
N LEU A 50 -10.78 -6.71 0.62
CA LEU A 50 -9.92 -7.71 1.27
C LEU A 50 -10.45 -8.24 2.60
N LYS A 51 -11.29 -7.46 3.28
CA LYS A 51 -11.77 -7.84 4.61
C LYS A 51 -12.51 -9.17 4.56
N GLY A 52 -12.12 -10.10 5.41
CA GLY A 52 -12.70 -11.43 5.48
C GLY A 52 -12.08 -12.46 4.54
N ALA A 53 -11.00 -12.11 3.85
CA ALA A 53 -10.25 -13.08 3.04
C ALA A 53 -9.58 -14.15 3.92
N ASP A 54 -9.19 -15.24 3.29
CA ASP A 54 -8.47 -16.34 3.94
C ASP A 54 -7.27 -15.82 4.75
N PRO A 55 -7.14 -16.21 6.03
CA PRO A 55 -6.04 -15.75 6.89
C PRO A 55 -4.64 -15.98 6.33
N ALA A 56 -4.41 -17.07 5.60
CA ALA A 56 -3.11 -17.34 4.99
C ALA A 56 -2.76 -16.30 3.90
N LEU A 57 -3.75 -15.89 3.11
CA LEU A 57 -3.58 -14.84 2.10
C LEU A 57 -3.34 -13.48 2.75
N ILE A 58 -4.08 -13.17 3.79
CA ILE A 58 -3.93 -11.93 4.56
C ILE A 58 -2.55 -11.86 5.21
N GLU A 59 -2.05 -12.96 5.78
CA GLU A 59 -0.71 -13.00 6.36
C GLU A 59 0.39 -12.71 5.32
N TYR A 60 0.25 -13.25 4.11
CA TYR A 60 1.16 -12.95 3.01
C TYR A 60 1.15 -11.45 2.67
N ILE A 61 -0.05 -10.87 2.53
CA ILE A 61 -0.24 -9.46 2.18
C ILE A 61 0.33 -8.53 3.27
N LYS A 62 0.05 -8.84 4.52
CA LYS A 62 0.50 -8.08 5.69
C LYS A 62 2.02 -7.90 5.74
N ARG A 63 2.78 -8.84 5.20
CA ARG A 63 4.24 -8.79 5.19
C ARG A 63 4.82 -7.82 4.16
N ARG A 64 3.99 -7.22 3.30
CA ARG A 64 4.43 -6.21 2.33
C ARG A 64 4.32 -4.83 2.93
N PRO A 65 5.25 -3.92 2.60
CA PRO A 65 5.15 -2.54 3.06
C PRO A 65 3.85 -1.88 2.62
N LEU A 66 3.26 -1.08 3.49
CA LEU A 66 2.03 -0.34 3.21
C LEU A 66 2.34 1.10 2.82
N TRP A 67 1.84 1.52 1.68
CA TRP A 67 1.71 2.91 1.30
C TRP A 67 0.24 3.29 1.48
N LEU A 68 -0.05 3.98 2.58
CA LEU A 68 -1.41 4.28 3.00
C LEU A 68 -1.89 5.63 2.46
N ALA A 69 -3.02 5.62 1.78
CA ALA A 69 -3.76 6.85 1.46
C ALA A 69 -4.78 7.12 2.55
N ASP A 70 -4.60 8.21 3.28
CA ASP A 70 -5.49 8.64 4.34
C ASP A 70 -5.42 10.16 4.50
N TYR A 71 -6.55 10.83 4.28
CA TYR A 71 -6.60 12.29 4.19
C TYR A 71 -7.24 12.96 5.42
N ASP A 72 -7.57 12.20 6.45
CA ASP A 72 -8.18 12.74 7.67
C ASP A 72 -7.16 13.09 8.77
N GLY A 73 -5.89 12.83 8.54
CA GLY A 73 -4.81 13.13 9.47
C GLY A 73 -4.62 12.10 10.60
N LYS A 74 -5.25 10.94 10.52
CA LYS A 74 -5.18 9.88 11.53
C LYS A 74 -4.75 8.54 10.94
N PRO A 75 -3.58 8.48 10.27
CA PRO A 75 -3.17 7.28 9.55
C PRO A 75 -2.97 6.04 10.43
N ASP A 76 -2.56 6.21 11.68
CA ASP A 76 -2.32 5.08 12.59
C ASP A 76 -3.60 4.28 12.88
N ASN A 77 -4.77 4.89 12.75
CA ASN A 77 -6.06 4.23 12.97
C ASN A 77 -6.58 3.51 11.71
N GLU A 78 -5.90 3.66 10.58
CA GLU A 78 -6.37 3.22 9.27
C GLU A 78 -5.50 2.13 8.63
N THR A 79 -4.53 1.60 9.36
CA THR A 79 -3.57 0.63 8.81
C THR A 79 -4.13 -0.80 8.68
N ARG A 80 -5.30 -1.06 9.24
CA ARG A 80 -5.99 -2.36 9.17
C ARG A 80 -5.09 -3.51 9.61
N ILE A 81 -4.77 -4.43 8.72
CA ILE A 81 -3.93 -5.61 9.02
C ILE A 81 -2.45 -5.28 9.22
N TRP A 82 -1.99 -4.14 8.75
CA TRP A 82 -0.58 -3.76 8.90
C TRP A 82 -0.32 -3.13 10.26
N ASP A 83 0.82 -3.48 10.84
CA ASP A 83 1.24 -2.89 12.13
C ASP A 83 1.62 -1.42 12.00
N GLU A 84 2.12 -1.03 10.82
CA GLU A 84 2.55 0.33 10.51
C GLU A 84 2.42 0.61 9.01
N TYR A 85 2.44 1.88 8.65
CA TYR A 85 2.62 2.29 7.26
C TYR A 85 4.08 2.69 7.01
N SER A 86 4.53 2.49 5.78
CA SER A 86 5.87 2.90 5.33
C SER A 86 5.85 4.27 4.70
N VAL A 87 4.79 4.56 3.95
CA VAL A 87 4.55 5.84 3.30
C VAL A 87 3.09 6.23 3.54
N HIS A 88 2.88 7.50 3.83
CA HIS A 88 1.54 8.07 4.04
C HIS A 88 1.27 9.15 2.99
N GLN A 89 0.31 8.89 2.11
CA GLN A 89 -0.25 9.93 1.23
C GLN A 89 -1.32 10.67 2.02
N PHE A 90 -1.04 11.93 2.38
CA PHE A 90 -1.90 12.67 3.30
C PHE A 90 -2.81 13.68 2.60
N THR A 91 -2.63 13.94 1.32
CA THR A 91 -3.52 14.79 0.54
C THR A 91 -3.43 14.48 -0.96
N GLY A 92 -4.54 14.66 -1.66
CA GLY A 92 -4.60 14.66 -3.12
C GLY A 92 -4.80 16.07 -3.72
N THR A 93 -4.75 17.10 -2.88
CA THR A 93 -5.00 18.50 -3.28
C THR A 93 -3.88 19.43 -2.82
N GLY A 94 -2.67 18.90 -2.70
CA GLY A 94 -1.51 19.68 -2.31
C GLY A 94 -1.07 20.67 -3.39
N SER A 95 -0.36 21.70 -2.97
CA SER A 95 0.23 22.69 -3.86
C SER A 95 1.75 22.65 -3.72
N ILE A 96 2.44 22.41 -4.83
CA ILE A 96 3.89 22.31 -4.87
C ILE A 96 4.44 23.39 -5.79
N PRO A 97 5.41 24.22 -5.33
CA PRO A 97 6.04 25.24 -6.19
C PRO A 97 6.59 24.62 -7.48
N GLY A 98 6.26 25.22 -8.62
CA GLY A 98 6.67 24.76 -9.93
C GLY A 98 5.76 23.70 -10.56
N VAL A 99 4.75 23.21 -9.84
CA VAL A 99 3.76 22.27 -10.36
C VAL A 99 2.41 22.95 -10.47
N LYS A 100 1.82 22.91 -11.66
CA LYS A 100 0.50 23.50 -11.90
C LYS A 100 -0.60 22.53 -11.51
N GLY A 101 -1.55 23.00 -10.71
CA GLY A 101 -2.70 22.22 -10.26
C GLY A 101 -2.43 21.45 -8.97
N ASN A 102 -3.36 20.55 -8.65
CA ASN A 102 -3.29 19.73 -7.45
C ASN A 102 -2.26 18.62 -7.59
N CYS A 103 -1.60 18.30 -6.48
CA CYS A 103 -0.66 17.19 -6.39
C CYS A 103 -1.00 16.29 -5.21
N ASP A 104 -0.75 15.01 -5.36
CA ASP A 104 -0.66 14.11 -4.23
C ASP A 104 0.64 14.39 -3.48
N VAL A 105 0.55 14.45 -2.16
CA VAL A 105 1.73 14.66 -1.32
C VAL A 105 1.83 13.54 -0.30
N ASN A 106 3.04 13.03 -0.16
CA ASN A 106 3.33 11.90 0.68
C ASN A 106 4.47 12.23 1.62
N TRP A 107 4.56 11.47 2.71
CA TRP A 107 5.77 11.42 3.46
C TRP A 107 6.08 10.01 3.93
N SER A 108 7.33 9.74 4.17
CA SER A 108 7.84 8.43 4.53
C SER A 108 8.07 8.37 6.04
N ALA A 109 7.68 7.27 6.65
CA ALA A 109 8.04 6.97 8.03
C ALA A 109 9.56 6.81 8.16
N GLY A 110 10.09 7.08 9.37
CA GLY A 110 11.55 7.07 9.60
C GLY A 110 12.23 5.77 9.16
N GLY A 111 13.30 5.90 8.38
CA GLY A 111 14.10 4.77 7.90
C GLY A 111 13.52 4.00 6.71
N TRP A 112 12.28 4.27 6.33
CA TRP A 112 11.65 3.54 5.24
C TRP A 112 12.15 3.94 3.85
N ILE A 113 12.53 5.20 3.65
CA ILE A 113 13.04 5.62 2.34
C ILE A 113 14.31 4.85 1.97
N GLU A 114 15.21 4.66 2.90
CA GLU A 114 16.44 3.89 2.71
C GLU A 114 16.15 2.43 2.43
N ARG A 115 15.20 1.83 3.16
CA ARG A 115 14.78 0.45 2.93
C ARG A 115 14.13 0.27 1.56
N LEU A 116 13.24 1.19 1.18
CA LEU A 116 12.56 1.14 -0.11
C LEU A 116 13.52 1.34 -1.28
N THR A 117 14.57 2.14 -1.10
CA THR A 117 15.58 2.34 -2.14
C THR A 117 16.67 1.27 -2.15
N GLY A 118 16.74 0.44 -1.12
CA GLY A 118 17.79 -0.55 -0.96
C GLY A 118 19.13 0.02 -0.54
N CYS A 119 19.16 1.25 -0.05
CA CYS A 119 20.38 1.92 0.39
C CYS A 119 20.77 1.60 1.84
N ALA A 120 19.85 1.04 2.61
CA ALA A 120 20.08 0.59 3.97
C ALA A 120 19.51 -0.81 4.18
N GLU A 121 20.32 -1.70 4.70
CA GLU A 121 19.93 -3.07 5.03
C GLU A 121 20.16 -3.37 6.50
#